data_1861cd82f4ca87641fbfd92a98efe45b
#
_entry.id   1861cd82f4ca87641fbfd92a98efe45b
#
_cell.length_a   1.000
_cell.length_b   1.000
_cell.length_c   1.000
_cell.angle_alpha   90.00
_cell.angle_beta   90.00
_cell.angle_gamma   90.00
#
_symmetry.space_group_name_H-M   'P 1'
#
loop_
_entity.id
_entity.type
_entity.pdbx_description
1 polymer ?
#
loop_
_entity_poly.entity_id
_entity_poly.type
_entity_poly.pdbx_seq_one_letter_code
_entity_poly.pdbx_strand_id
1 'polypeptide(L)'
;SNLYMNSPSIELAKKLCKKTFADKAFFCNSGAESIEASIKIARKYCATNINKNKNEILSFTGSFHGRTLLGIALAKAEHLTDGFAPLPKGIKNYTYNDIDKLEDAFSEKTAAVILELVQWQSGITKANKKFIAKVKQLSKKYNALVIVDEVQSGVGRTGTFFAYEQFNITPDLSLIHISEPTRLTMI
;
A
#
# COMPACT_ATOMS: atom_id res chain seq x y z
N SER A 1 15.11 -12.10 -11.32
CA SER A 1 14.28 -13.24 -11.75
C SER A 1 13.86 -14.06 -10.53
N ASN A 2 12.58 -14.44 -10.45
CA ASN A 2 12.07 -15.31 -9.36
C ASN A 2 12.34 -16.81 -9.64
N LEU A 3 12.96 -17.13 -10.76
CA LEU A 3 13.29 -18.52 -11.16
C LEU A 3 14.65 -18.98 -10.64
N TYR A 4 15.53 -18.04 -10.30
CA TYR A 4 16.89 -18.35 -9.87
C TYR A 4 17.20 -17.72 -8.52
N MET A 5 17.99 -18.42 -7.72
CA MET A 5 18.51 -17.86 -6.48
C MET A 5 19.54 -16.77 -6.78
N ASN A 6 19.38 -15.63 -6.14
CA ASN A 6 20.25 -14.48 -6.24
C ASN A 6 20.72 -14.08 -4.85
N SER A 7 22.00 -14.26 -4.54
CA SER A 7 22.55 -14.04 -3.20
C SER A 7 22.27 -12.62 -2.66
N PRO A 8 22.47 -11.51 -3.40
CA PRO A 8 22.14 -10.18 -2.93
C PRO A 8 20.67 -10.00 -2.53
N SER A 9 19.74 -10.55 -3.31
CA SER A 9 18.30 -10.48 -2.98
C SER A 9 17.97 -11.28 -1.73
N ILE A 10 18.56 -12.45 -1.55
CA ILE A 10 18.38 -13.30 -0.36
C ILE A 10 18.92 -12.60 0.88
N GLU A 11 20.10 -12.01 0.80
CA GLU A 11 20.70 -11.28 1.92
C GLU A 11 19.88 -10.04 2.29
N LEU A 12 19.38 -9.31 1.28
CA LEU A 12 18.51 -8.16 1.52
C LEU A 12 17.19 -8.60 2.18
N ALA A 13 16.56 -9.68 1.69
CA ALA A 13 15.34 -10.23 2.31
C ALA A 13 15.58 -10.58 3.78
N LYS A 14 16.68 -11.26 4.10
CA LYS A 14 17.04 -11.58 5.49
C LYS A 14 17.22 -10.34 6.36
N LYS A 15 17.87 -9.28 5.83
CA LYS A 15 18.05 -8.01 6.56
C LYS A 15 16.72 -7.31 6.79
N LEU A 16 15.84 -7.27 5.79
CA LEU A 16 14.51 -6.68 5.91
C LEU A 16 13.65 -7.42 6.92
N CYS A 17 13.54 -8.74 6.83
CA CYS A 17 12.78 -9.54 7.77
C CYS A 17 13.30 -9.43 9.20
N LYS A 18 14.63 -9.36 9.39
CA LYS A 18 15.22 -9.15 10.74
C LYS A 18 14.89 -7.77 11.32
N LYS A 19 14.69 -6.75 10.47
CA LYS A 19 14.56 -5.35 10.89
C LYS A 19 13.11 -4.87 10.97
N THR A 20 12.16 -5.65 10.47
CA THR A 20 10.76 -5.27 10.34
C THR A 20 9.83 -6.34 10.89
N PHE A 21 8.52 -6.13 10.77
CA PHE A 21 7.50 -7.13 11.12
C PHE A 21 7.41 -8.29 10.12
N ALA A 22 8.01 -8.15 8.93
CA ALA A 22 7.77 -9.05 7.82
C ALA A 22 8.52 -10.38 7.96
N ASP A 23 7.83 -11.49 7.71
CA ASP A 23 8.43 -12.83 7.64
C ASP A 23 9.02 -13.13 6.26
N LYS A 24 8.57 -12.42 5.22
CA LYS A 24 8.94 -12.65 3.82
C LYS A 24 9.07 -11.34 3.06
N ALA A 25 9.94 -11.34 2.05
CA ALA A 25 10.08 -10.24 1.10
C ALA A 25 9.84 -10.74 -0.32
N PHE A 26 9.12 -9.95 -1.11
CA PHE A 26 8.90 -10.16 -2.55
C PHE A 26 9.54 -9.00 -3.31
N PHE A 27 10.34 -9.32 -4.31
CA PHE A 27 11.04 -8.32 -5.13
C PHE A 27 10.38 -8.17 -6.49
N CYS A 28 10.20 -6.93 -6.92
CA CYS A 28 9.71 -6.55 -8.24
C CYS A 28 10.52 -5.35 -8.77
N ASN A 29 10.23 -4.89 -9.98
CA ASN A 29 11.08 -3.90 -10.66
C ASN A 29 10.68 -2.45 -10.37
N SER A 30 9.48 -2.23 -9.83
CA SER A 30 8.95 -0.87 -9.59
C SER A 30 7.93 -0.82 -8.47
N GLY A 31 7.68 0.39 -7.95
CA GLY A 31 6.59 0.64 -7.00
C GLY A 31 5.22 0.27 -7.58
N ALA A 32 4.98 0.54 -8.87
CA ALA A 32 3.73 0.18 -9.54
C ALA A 32 3.52 -1.36 -9.55
N GLU A 33 4.56 -2.14 -9.82
CA GLU A 33 4.48 -3.61 -9.72
C GLU A 33 4.25 -4.08 -8.28
N SER A 34 4.81 -3.40 -7.28
CA SER A 34 4.57 -3.74 -5.89
C SER A 34 3.12 -3.49 -5.47
N ILE A 35 2.51 -2.40 -5.97
CA ILE A 35 1.07 -2.13 -5.79
C ILE A 35 0.23 -3.24 -6.40
N GLU A 36 0.46 -3.58 -7.68
CA GLU A 36 -0.25 -4.65 -8.37
C GLU A 36 -0.13 -5.99 -7.62
N ALA A 37 1.08 -6.33 -7.17
CA ALA A 37 1.34 -7.55 -6.41
C ALA A 37 0.60 -7.54 -5.08
N SER A 38 0.64 -6.44 -4.32
CA SER A 38 0.01 -6.33 -3.00
C SER A 38 -1.50 -6.52 -3.05
N ILE A 39 -2.17 -5.89 -4.02
CA ILE A 39 -3.62 -6.04 -4.21
C ILE A 39 -3.99 -7.48 -4.62
N LYS A 40 -3.20 -8.09 -5.51
CA LYS A 40 -3.38 -9.49 -5.88
C LYS A 40 -3.18 -10.43 -4.70
N ILE A 41 -2.15 -10.21 -3.88
CA ILE A 41 -1.88 -10.99 -2.66
C ILE A 41 -3.05 -10.84 -1.69
N ALA A 42 -3.49 -9.62 -1.40
CA ALA A 42 -4.59 -9.36 -0.48
C ALA A 42 -5.90 -10.04 -0.94
N ARG A 43 -6.28 -9.88 -2.20
CA ARG A 43 -7.47 -10.54 -2.76
C ARG A 43 -7.35 -12.06 -2.71
N LYS A 44 -6.21 -12.62 -3.11
CA LYS A 44 -5.98 -14.07 -3.10
C LYS A 44 -6.02 -14.62 -1.69
N TYR A 45 -5.34 -13.96 -0.74
CA TYR A 45 -5.34 -14.36 0.67
C TYR A 45 -6.75 -14.39 1.24
N CYS A 46 -7.51 -13.31 1.06
CA CYS A 46 -8.88 -13.22 1.55
C CYS A 46 -9.80 -14.28 0.92
N ALA A 47 -9.71 -14.47 -0.38
CA ALA A 47 -10.52 -15.47 -1.09
C ALA A 47 -10.22 -16.90 -0.66
N THR A 48 -8.97 -17.20 -0.31
CA THR A 48 -8.53 -18.54 0.09
C THR A 48 -8.77 -18.83 1.57
N ASN A 49 -8.51 -17.84 2.44
CA ASN A 49 -8.42 -18.07 3.89
C ASN A 49 -9.58 -17.49 4.70
N ILE A 50 -10.38 -16.57 4.11
CA ILE A 50 -11.44 -15.87 4.83
C ILE A 50 -12.80 -16.10 4.13
N ASN A 51 -13.01 -15.44 2.99
CA ASN A 51 -14.25 -15.51 2.21
C ASN A 51 -13.98 -15.08 0.76
N LYS A 52 -14.39 -15.91 -0.21
CA LYS A 52 -14.22 -15.65 -1.65
C LYS A 52 -14.86 -14.34 -2.15
N ASN A 53 -15.88 -13.82 -1.44
CA ASN A 53 -16.55 -12.57 -1.79
C ASN A 53 -15.82 -11.32 -1.24
N LYS A 54 -14.75 -11.50 -0.48
CA LYS A 54 -13.92 -10.44 0.10
C LYS A 54 -12.91 -9.97 -0.92
N ASN A 55 -13.29 -8.98 -1.73
CA ASN A 55 -12.51 -8.54 -2.89
C ASN A 55 -12.45 -7.02 -3.09
N GLU A 56 -13.13 -6.24 -2.23
CA GLU A 56 -13.09 -4.79 -2.29
C GLU A 56 -11.82 -4.24 -1.66
N ILE A 57 -11.24 -3.23 -2.29
CA ILE A 57 -10.05 -2.53 -1.81
C ILE A 57 -10.44 -1.09 -1.51
N LEU A 58 -10.17 -0.64 -0.29
CA LEU A 58 -10.33 0.76 0.10
C LEU A 58 -9.05 1.52 -0.17
N SER A 59 -9.16 2.70 -0.74
CA SER A 59 -8.08 3.66 -0.94
C SER A 59 -8.58 5.06 -0.60
N PHE A 60 -7.71 6.06 -0.68
CA PHE A 60 -8.04 7.41 -0.24
C PHE A 60 -7.73 8.46 -1.31
N THR A 61 -8.52 9.55 -1.30
CA THR A 61 -8.29 10.70 -2.18
C THR A 61 -6.91 11.30 -1.95
N GLY A 62 -6.32 11.87 -2.99
CA GLY A 62 -4.99 12.48 -2.93
C GLY A 62 -3.84 11.49 -2.88
N SER A 63 -4.11 10.18 -2.99
CA SER A 63 -3.07 9.14 -3.01
C SER A 63 -2.41 9.03 -4.39
N PHE A 64 -1.20 8.46 -4.37
CA PHE A 64 -0.49 8.08 -5.59
C PHE A 64 0.04 6.64 -5.46
N HIS A 65 -0.51 5.74 -6.24
CA HIS A 65 -0.18 4.31 -6.23
C HIS A 65 0.34 3.82 -7.60
N GLY A 66 1.04 4.68 -8.31
CA GLY A 66 1.54 4.38 -9.67
C GLY A 66 0.54 4.73 -10.77
N ARG A 67 0.91 4.40 -12.02
CA ARG A 67 0.17 4.77 -13.24
C ARG A 67 -0.36 3.59 -14.03
N THR A 68 -0.39 2.40 -13.47
CA THR A 68 -1.14 1.26 -14.04
C THR A 68 -2.64 1.54 -13.94
N LEU A 69 -3.48 0.80 -14.68
CA LEU A 69 -4.94 0.95 -14.57
C LEU A 69 -5.43 0.75 -13.14
N LEU A 70 -4.81 -0.17 -12.38
CA LEU A 70 -5.14 -0.35 -10.97
C LEU A 70 -4.65 0.84 -10.12
N GLY A 71 -3.43 1.31 -10.35
CA GLY A 71 -2.87 2.45 -9.62
C GLY A 71 -3.71 3.71 -9.75
N ILE A 72 -4.15 4.06 -10.98
CA ILE A 72 -5.03 5.20 -11.22
C ILE A 72 -6.44 4.99 -10.67
N ALA A 73 -6.94 3.75 -10.66
CA ALA A 73 -8.21 3.42 -10.03
C ALA A 73 -8.18 3.62 -8.50
N LEU A 74 -7.06 3.28 -7.86
CA LEU A 74 -6.84 3.49 -6.42
C LEU A 74 -6.77 4.99 -6.08
N ALA A 75 -6.11 5.79 -6.90
CA ALA A 75 -6.01 7.25 -6.71
C ALA A 75 -7.34 7.97 -7.03
N LYS A 76 -8.08 7.49 -8.03
CA LYS A 76 -9.36 8.05 -8.52
C LYS A 76 -9.30 9.56 -8.78
N ALA A 77 -8.17 10.07 -9.19
CA ALA A 77 -8.00 11.47 -9.58
C ALA A 77 -8.40 11.63 -11.07
N GLU A 78 -9.28 12.57 -11.38
CA GLU A 78 -9.84 12.78 -12.72
C GLU A 78 -8.74 12.91 -13.77
N HIS A 79 -7.74 13.75 -13.53
CA HIS A 79 -6.61 13.96 -14.45
C HIS A 79 -5.75 12.70 -14.70
N LEU A 80 -5.89 11.64 -13.87
CA LEU A 80 -5.22 10.36 -14.07
C LEU A 80 -6.12 9.31 -14.72
N THR A 81 -7.44 9.46 -14.61
CA THR A 81 -8.41 8.43 -15.05
C THR A 81 -9.12 8.79 -16.36
N ASP A 82 -9.07 10.06 -16.77
CA ASP A 82 -9.70 10.52 -18.00
C ASP A 82 -9.18 9.77 -19.23
N GLY A 83 -10.11 9.27 -20.06
CA GLY A 83 -9.83 8.48 -21.26
C GLY A 83 -9.39 7.02 -21.04
N PHE A 84 -9.27 6.53 -19.78
CA PHE A 84 -8.79 5.17 -19.48
C PHE A 84 -9.88 4.20 -18.97
N ALA A 85 -11.14 4.54 -19.12
CA ALA A 85 -12.24 3.65 -18.77
C ALA A 85 -12.31 2.41 -19.71
N PRO A 86 -12.76 1.24 -19.24
CA PRO A 86 -13.22 0.94 -17.88
C PRO A 86 -12.06 0.64 -16.90
N LEU A 87 -12.15 1.18 -15.71
CA LEU A 87 -11.17 0.90 -14.66
C LEU A 87 -11.48 -0.42 -13.92
N PRO A 88 -10.50 -1.03 -13.24
CA PRO A 88 -10.68 -2.24 -12.44
C PRO A 88 -11.79 -2.09 -11.40
N LYS A 89 -12.68 -3.09 -11.32
CA LYS A 89 -13.79 -3.11 -10.36
C LYS A 89 -13.34 -3.47 -8.94
N GLY A 90 -14.18 -3.12 -7.95
CA GLY A 90 -13.96 -3.44 -6.55
C GLY A 90 -12.97 -2.50 -5.85
N ILE A 91 -12.73 -1.32 -6.41
CA ILE A 91 -11.97 -0.25 -5.78
C ILE A 91 -12.96 0.78 -5.23
N LYS A 92 -12.81 1.12 -3.95
CA LYS A 92 -13.56 2.16 -3.26
C LYS A 92 -12.60 3.24 -2.78
N ASN A 93 -12.92 4.49 -3.06
CA ASN A 93 -12.08 5.62 -2.71
C ASN A 93 -12.84 6.56 -1.77
N TYR A 94 -12.20 6.93 -0.66
CA TYR A 94 -12.76 7.77 0.38
C TYR A 94 -11.86 8.97 0.67
N THR A 95 -12.41 9.97 1.37
CA THR A 95 -11.65 11.15 1.74
C THR A 95 -10.58 10.80 2.76
N TYR A 96 -9.35 11.20 2.48
CA TYR A 96 -8.23 11.00 3.39
C TYR A 96 -8.40 11.81 4.66
N ASN A 97 -8.06 11.23 5.80
CA ASN A 97 -8.22 11.82 7.15
C ASN A 97 -9.68 12.11 7.58
N ASP A 98 -10.69 11.72 6.82
CA ASP A 98 -12.09 11.83 7.24
C ASP A 98 -12.45 10.64 8.14
N ILE A 99 -12.50 10.89 9.45
CA ILE A 99 -12.77 9.85 10.46
C ILE A 99 -14.26 9.52 10.52
N ASP A 100 -15.12 10.50 10.31
CA ASP A 100 -16.57 10.37 10.53
C ASP A 100 -17.21 9.43 9.51
N LYS A 101 -16.76 9.48 8.25
CA LYS A 101 -17.26 8.62 7.17
C LYS A 101 -16.48 7.31 7.00
N LEU A 102 -15.41 7.12 7.77
CA LEU A 102 -14.54 5.95 7.59
C LEU A 102 -15.25 4.63 7.90
N GLU A 103 -16.20 4.62 8.83
CA GLU A 103 -16.93 3.39 9.18
C GLU A 103 -17.81 2.91 8.03
N ASP A 104 -18.42 3.81 7.28
CA ASP A 104 -19.25 3.50 6.10
C ASP A 104 -18.42 2.96 4.92
N ALA A 105 -17.11 3.21 4.96
CA ALA A 105 -16.19 2.73 3.95
C ALA A 105 -15.96 1.22 4.00
N PHE A 106 -16.02 0.63 5.20
CA PHE A 106 -15.75 -0.78 5.42
C PHE A 106 -17.02 -1.63 5.31
N SER A 107 -16.88 -2.85 4.81
CA SER A 107 -17.95 -3.86 4.75
C SER A 107 -17.35 -5.26 4.86
N GLU A 108 -18.21 -6.28 4.97
CA GLU A 108 -17.80 -7.69 4.93
C GLU A 108 -17.07 -8.06 3.61
N LYS A 109 -17.22 -7.26 2.56
CA LYS A 109 -16.53 -7.45 1.28
C LYS A 109 -15.15 -6.80 1.23
N THR A 110 -14.78 -6.00 2.24
CA THR A 110 -13.49 -5.32 2.26
C THR A 110 -12.36 -6.31 2.48
N ALA A 111 -11.54 -6.53 1.46
CA ALA A 111 -10.37 -7.39 1.52
C ALA A 111 -9.17 -6.67 2.14
N ALA A 112 -8.95 -5.42 1.75
CA ALA A 112 -7.85 -4.62 2.26
C ALA A 112 -8.14 -3.12 2.20
N VAL A 113 -7.43 -2.37 3.03
CA VAL A 113 -7.27 -0.94 2.93
C VAL A 113 -5.81 -0.66 2.53
N ILE A 114 -5.62 0.20 1.53
CA ILE A 114 -4.30 0.68 1.12
C ILE A 114 -4.20 2.18 1.37
N LEU A 115 -3.08 2.61 1.97
CA LEU A 115 -2.84 4.02 2.28
C LEU A 115 -1.36 4.37 2.32
N GLU A 116 -1.08 5.64 2.07
CA GLU A 116 0.20 6.28 2.37
C GLU A 116 0.07 6.98 3.73
N LEU A 117 1.10 6.92 4.56
CA LEU A 117 1.12 7.64 5.85
C LEU A 117 1.52 9.11 5.68
N VAL A 118 2.16 9.42 4.57
CA VAL A 118 2.43 10.78 4.11
C VAL A 118 2.14 10.81 2.61
N GLN A 119 1.05 11.44 2.22
CA GLN A 119 0.69 11.64 0.81
C GLN A 119 1.48 12.84 0.26
N TRP A 120 2.40 12.59 -0.63
CA TRP A 120 3.19 13.67 -1.22
C TRP A 120 2.41 14.44 -2.31
N GLN A 121 1.59 13.75 -3.09
CA GLN A 121 0.85 14.35 -4.21
C GLN A 121 -0.24 15.33 -3.76
N SER A 122 -0.77 15.15 -2.56
CA SER A 122 -1.76 16.05 -1.94
C SER A 122 -1.13 17.20 -1.14
N GLY A 123 0.13 17.59 -1.44
CA GLY A 123 0.83 18.66 -0.75
C GLY A 123 1.50 18.23 0.55
N ILE A 124 2.05 17.02 0.57
CA ILE A 124 2.75 16.42 1.74
C ILE A 124 1.81 16.32 2.96
N THR A 125 0.64 15.76 2.73
CA THR A 125 -0.36 15.61 3.77
C THR A 125 -0.08 14.37 4.63
N LYS A 126 0.17 14.60 5.93
CA LYS A 126 0.40 13.53 6.91
C LYS A 126 -0.92 12.92 7.39
N ALA A 127 -0.94 11.61 7.59
CA ALA A 127 -2.05 10.91 8.23
C ALA A 127 -2.29 11.43 9.66
N ASN A 128 -3.55 11.60 10.02
CA ASN A 128 -3.92 11.87 11.40
C ASN A 128 -3.81 10.58 12.23
N LYS A 129 -3.19 10.65 13.39
CA LYS A 129 -3.05 9.47 14.27
C LYS A 129 -4.40 8.85 14.67
N LYS A 130 -5.44 9.68 14.87
CA LYS A 130 -6.80 9.19 15.16
C LYS A 130 -7.41 8.46 13.98
N PHE A 131 -7.17 8.97 12.75
CA PHE A 131 -7.59 8.32 11.52
C PHE A 131 -6.93 6.94 11.37
N ILE A 132 -5.62 6.83 11.57
CA ILE A 132 -4.89 5.55 11.52
C ILE A 132 -5.38 4.58 12.60
N ALA A 133 -5.65 5.07 13.80
CA ALA A 133 -6.21 4.24 14.88
C ALA A 133 -7.60 3.69 14.50
N LYS A 134 -8.45 4.51 13.86
CA LYS A 134 -9.77 4.07 13.37
C LYS A 134 -9.64 3.08 12.20
N VAL A 135 -8.71 3.31 11.25
CA VAL A 135 -8.38 2.33 10.19
C VAL A 135 -8.00 0.99 10.80
N LYS A 136 -7.08 0.97 11.75
CA LYS A 136 -6.65 -0.25 12.46
C LYS A 136 -7.82 -0.96 13.16
N GLN A 137 -8.68 -0.20 13.84
CA GLN A 137 -9.86 -0.73 14.52
C GLN A 137 -10.83 -1.39 13.52
N LEU A 138 -11.15 -0.70 12.42
CA LEU A 138 -12.11 -1.18 11.43
C LEU A 138 -11.53 -2.36 10.62
N SER A 139 -10.26 -2.32 10.27
CA SER A 139 -9.59 -3.43 9.61
C SER A 139 -9.68 -4.70 10.47
N LYS A 140 -9.46 -4.59 11.77
CA LYS A 140 -9.64 -5.72 12.71
C LYS A 140 -11.10 -6.18 12.79
N LYS A 141 -12.06 -5.23 12.90
CA LYS A 141 -13.52 -5.53 12.98
C LYS A 141 -13.99 -6.32 11.77
N TYR A 142 -13.55 -5.91 10.58
CA TYR A 142 -13.97 -6.52 9.31
C TYR A 142 -12.98 -7.57 8.78
N ASN A 143 -11.95 -7.93 9.53
CA ASN A 143 -10.91 -8.86 9.09
C ASN A 143 -10.34 -8.49 7.71
N ALA A 144 -10.06 -7.20 7.51
CA ALA A 144 -9.47 -6.63 6.31
C ALA A 144 -7.98 -6.39 6.51
N LEU A 145 -7.18 -6.65 5.48
CA LEU A 145 -5.73 -6.43 5.53
C LEU A 145 -5.39 -4.94 5.46
N VAL A 146 -4.30 -4.55 6.12
CA VAL A 146 -3.75 -3.19 6.03
C VAL A 146 -2.51 -3.21 5.17
N ILE A 147 -2.53 -2.45 4.08
CA ILE A 147 -1.41 -2.25 3.17
C ILE A 147 -0.92 -0.82 3.33
N VAL A 148 0.34 -0.65 3.74
CA VAL A 148 0.95 0.68 3.80
C VAL A 148 1.90 0.84 2.62
N ASP A 149 1.61 1.84 1.79
CA ASP A 149 2.46 2.23 0.69
C ASP A 149 3.57 3.16 1.22
N GLU A 150 4.74 2.59 1.38
CA GLU A 150 5.96 3.27 1.83
C GLU A 150 6.97 3.44 0.70
N VAL A 151 6.54 3.33 -0.55
CA VAL A 151 7.41 3.55 -1.71
C VAL A 151 8.08 4.92 -1.64
N GLN A 152 7.35 5.95 -1.18
CA GLN A 152 7.87 7.30 -1.02
C GLN A 152 8.37 7.59 0.40
N SER A 153 7.75 7.03 1.45
CA SER A 153 8.00 7.40 2.85
C SER A 153 8.95 6.47 3.59
N GLY A 154 9.24 5.29 3.04
CA GLY A 154 10.06 4.28 3.68
C GLY A 154 11.56 4.51 3.59
N VAL A 155 12.32 3.59 4.15
CA VAL A 155 13.78 3.52 4.12
C VAL A 155 14.45 4.80 4.63
N GLY A 156 13.98 5.31 5.79
CA GLY A 156 14.58 6.44 6.49
C GLY A 156 14.09 7.82 6.03
N ARG A 157 13.24 7.93 5.01
CA ARG A 157 12.78 9.21 4.45
C ARG A 157 12.09 10.11 5.49
N THR A 158 11.39 9.53 6.45
CA THR A 158 10.62 10.26 7.48
C THR A 158 11.29 10.29 8.86
N GLY A 159 12.56 9.83 8.96
CA GLY A 159 13.33 9.81 10.19
C GLY A 159 13.28 8.49 10.97
N THR A 160 12.38 7.57 10.62
CA THR A 160 12.38 6.17 11.07
C THR A 160 12.65 5.27 9.88
N PHE A 161 12.98 3.98 10.10
CA PHE A 161 13.21 3.08 8.97
C PHE A 161 11.97 2.93 8.12
N PHE A 162 10.79 2.81 8.76
CA PHE A 162 9.49 2.93 8.12
C PHE A 162 8.62 4.00 8.78
N ALA A 163 7.80 4.69 8.01
CA ALA A 163 6.89 5.70 8.53
C ALA A 163 5.83 5.09 9.45
N TYR A 164 5.40 3.83 9.25
CA TYR A 164 4.40 3.18 10.10
C TYR A 164 4.83 3.09 11.58
N GLU A 165 6.13 3.08 11.87
CA GLU A 165 6.67 3.08 13.24
C GLU A 165 6.20 4.31 14.05
N GLN A 166 5.97 5.44 13.38
CA GLN A 166 5.52 6.69 14.01
C GLN A 166 4.03 6.71 14.32
N PHE A 167 3.26 5.75 13.79
CA PHE A 167 1.80 5.72 13.86
C PHE A 167 1.24 4.59 14.73
N ASN A 168 2.11 3.81 15.36
CA ASN A 168 1.71 2.65 16.17
C ASN A 168 0.78 1.68 15.43
N ILE A 169 1.07 1.46 14.15
CA ILE A 169 0.39 0.49 13.30
C ILE A 169 1.43 -0.50 12.77
N THR A 170 1.08 -1.78 12.78
CA THR A 170 1.83 -2.81 12.07
C THR A 170 0.98 -3.24 10.89
N PRO A 171 1.39 -2.98 9.65
CA PRO A 171 0.62 -3.39 8.48
C PRO A 171 0.77 -4.90 8.23
N ASP A 172 -0.15 -5.47 7.44
CA ASP A 172 -0.02 -6.82 6.91
C ASP A 172 0.93 -6.87 5.72
N LEU A 173 0.99 -5.78 4.95
CA LEU A 173 1.89 -5.58 3.81
C LEU A 173 2.46 -4.16 3.86
N SER A 174 3.77 -4.03 3.69
CA SER A 174 4.43 -2.73 3.49
C SER A 174 5.15 -2.76 2.15
N LEU A 175 4.93 -1.74 1.34
CA LEU A 175 5.54 -1.58 0.02
C LEU A 175 6.65 -0.55 0.12
N ILE A 176 7.85 -0.89 -0.33
CA ILE A 176 9.00 -0.01 -0.28
C ILE A 176 9.66 0.10 -1.65
N HIS A 177 10.34 1.21 -1.88
CA HIS A 177 11.30 1.36 -2.94
C HIS A 177 12.70 1.41 -2.34
N ILE A 178 13.53 0.47 -2.77
CA ILE A 178 14.95 0.53 -2.44
C ILE A 178 15.55 1.43 -3.50
N SER A 179 15.99 2.63 -3.12
CA SER A 179 16.45 3.64 -4.08
C SER A 179 17.38 3.03 -5.12
N GLU A 180 17.14 3.37 -6.37
CA GLU A 180 18.06 3.07 -7.46
C GLU A 180 19.45 3.63 -7.11
N PRO A 181 20.54 2.91 -7.44
CA PRO A 181 21.85 3.51 -7.38
C PRO A 181 21.78 4.78 -8.21
N THR A 182 22.21 5.88 -7.64
CA THR A 182 22.26 7.17 -8.32
C THR A 182 22.97 6.94 -9.66
N ARG A 183 22.23 6.99 -10.75
CA ARG A 183 22.88 7.07 -12.06
C ARG A 183 23.67 8.35 -12.03
N LEU A 184 24.97 8.24 -11.95
CA LEU A 184 25.84 9.33 -12.33
C LEU A 184 25.42 9.69 -13.76
N THR A 185 24.66 10.76 -13.88
CA THR A 185 24.46 11.43 -15.14
C THR A 185 25.84 11.92 -15.52
N MET A 186 26.56 11.15 -16.32
CA MET A 186 27.69 11.71 -17.06
C MET A 186 27.09 12.72 -18.01
N ILE A 187 27.40 13.97 -17.75
CA ILE A 187 27.18 15.09 -18.65
C ILE A 187 28.11 14.92 -19.84
#